data_17985bded6a06b49031f2214ac1fb75d
#
_entry.id   17985bded6a06b49031f2214ac1fb75d
#
_cell.length_a   1.000
_cell.length_b   1.000
_cell.length_c   1.000
_cell.angle_alpha   90.00
_cell.angle_beta   90.00
_cell.angle_gamma   90.00
#
_symmetry.space_group_name_H-M   'P 1'
#
loop_
_entity.id
_entity.type
_entity.pdbx_description
1 polymer ?
#
loop_
_entity_poly.entity_id
_entity_poly.type
_entity_poly.pdbx_seq_one_letter_code
_entity_poly.pdbx_strand_id
1 'polypeptide(L)'
;MTGRLLPDPSGGDLRVPAGPPPEEGTVLPIPVGATATLDVVVTPELTVHFDELGPVHPVYATYSMAKHFEEAGRKLLLRHLEPGEGGIGRSVAVEHLGPSWVGDAVTVTARCTEVSGNRLTCACTATDADGRELGRGTTVQVVLPDELLESRIGPAAQARRRGTDPRG
;
A
#
# COMPACT_ATOMS: atom_id res chain seq x y z
N MET A 1 32.64 18.91 -35.19
CA MET A 1 31.29 18.42 -34.80
C MET A 1 31.48 17.29 -33.82
N THR A 2 31.47 17.60 -32.54
CA THR A 2 31.66 16.64 -31.45
C THR A 2 30.28 16.29 -30.87
N GLY A 3 29.78 15.09 -31.26
CA GLY A 3 28.56 14.57 -30.73
C GLY A 3 28.70 14.22 -29.24
N ARG A 4 27.93 14.88 -28.41
CA ARG A 4 27.80 14.58 -26.99
C ARG A 4 26.87 13.40 -26.84
N LEU A 5 27.40 12.23 -26.50
CA LEU A 5 26.59 11.08 -26.07
C LEU A 5 25.81 11.47 -24.81
N LEU A 6 24.50 11.29 -24.88
CA LEU A 6 23.64 11.34 -23.71
C LEU A 6 23.89 10.07 -22.86
N PRO A 7 23.88 10.15 -21.51
CA PRO A 7 24.01 8.96 -20.68
C PRO A 7 22.79 8.05 -20.83
N ASP A 8 23.08 6.77 -20.92
CA ASP A 8 22.14 5.65 -20.94
C ASP A 8 21.21 5.69 -19.71
N PRO A 9 19.87 5.67 -19.87
CA PRO A 9 18.94 5.50 -18.77
C PRO A 9 18.77 4.02 -18.43
N SER A 10 19.86 3.29 -18.20
CA SER A 10 19.77 1.95 -17.62
C SER A 10 19.26 2.06 -16.18
N GLY A 11 18.01 1.68 -16.01
CA GLY A 11 17.25 1.74 -14.80
C GLY A 11 18.01 1.19 -13.60
N GLY A 12 18.30 2.05 -12.65
CA GLY A 12 18.74 1.63 -11.35
C GLY A 12 17.71 0.69 -10.75
N ASP A 13 18.12 -0.53 -10.50
CA ASP A 13 17.37 -1.54 -9.74
C ASP A 13 16.99 -0.91 -8.39
N LEU A 14 15.74 -0.46 -8.27
CA LEU A 14 15.17 0.03 -7.01
C LEU A 14 14.95 -1.17 -6.07
N ARG A 15 16.03 -1.86 -5.72
CA ARG A 15 16.02 -2.80 -4.62
C ARG A 15 15.72 -2.01 -3.36
N VAL A 16 14.50 -2.13 -2.89
CA VAL A 16 14.16 -1.72 -1.53
C VAL A 16 15.15 -2.46 -0.62
N PRO A 17 15.98 -1.76 0.17
CA PRO A 17 16.94 -2.42 1.04
C PRO A 17 16.19 -3.42 1.93
N ALA A 18 16.70 -4.65 1.99
CA ALA A 18 16.19 -5.64 2.91
C ALA A 18 16.21 -5.01 4.31
N GLY A 19 15.01 -4.80 4.88
CA GLY A 19 14.90 -4.26 6.23
C GLY A 19 15.54 -5.23 7.23
N PRO A 20 15.66 -4.84 8.51
CA PRO A 20 16.18 -5.70 9.56
C PRO A 20 15.47 -7.05 9.52
N PRO A 21 16.15 -8.15 9.91
CA PRO A 21 15.56 -9.48 9.94
C PRO A 21 14.24 -9.43 10.74
N PRO A 22 13.25 -10.28 10.40
CA PRO A 22 12.01 -10.35 11.16
C PRO A 22 12.35 -10.59 12.63
N GLU A 23 11.77 -9.78 13.51
CA GLU A 23 11.83 -10.06 14.94
C GLU A 23 11.20 -11.43 15.16
N GLU A 24 11.80 -12.27 16.01
CA GLU A 24 11.27 -13.60 16.35
C GLU A 24 9.84 -13.43 16.87
N GLY A 25 8.87 -13.80 16.10
CA GLY A 25 7.45 -13.62 16.37
C GLY A 25 6.61 -14.36 15.34
N THR A 26 5.42 -14.56 15.64
CA THR A 26 4.36 -15.33 15.02
C THR A 26 4.52 -15.62 13.52
N VAL A 27 4.55 -16.89 13.17
CA VAL A 27 4.41 -17.33 11.77
C VAL A 27 2.95 -17.15 11.39
N LEU A 28 2.68 -16.25 10.45
CA LEU A 28 1.35 -16.02 9.93
C LEU A 28 0.83 -17.26 9.19
N PRO A 29 -0.32 -17.84 9.54
CA PRO A 29 -0.86 -19.00 8.85
C PRO A 29 -1.56 -18.58 7.54
N ILE A 30 -0.89 -17.78 6.68
CA ILE A 30 -1.44 -17.31 5.41
C ILE A 30 -0.85 -18.14 4.28
N PRO A 31 -1.66 -18.95 3.58
CA PRO A 31 -1.18 -19.72 2.43
C PRO A 31 -0.70 -18.80 1.30
N VAL A 32 0.44 -19.12 0.68
CA VAL A 32 0.83 -18.50 -0.58
C VAL A 32 -0.27 -18.74 -1.62
N GLY A 33 -0.66 -17.69 -2.32
CA GLY A 33 -1.78 -17.72 -3.26
C GLY A 33 -3.13 -17.30 -2.65
N ALA A 34 -3.25 -17.15 -1.32
CA ALA A 34 -4.44 -16.61 -0.69
C ALA A 34 -4.72 -15.17 -1.20
N THR A 35 -5.98 -14.83 -1.41
CA THR A 35 -6.40 -13.56 -1.99
C THR A 35 -7.43 -12.82 -1.16
N ALA A 36 -7.42 -11.49 -1.29
CA ALA A 36 -8.53 -10.64 -0.90
C ALA A 36 -8.81 -9.62 -2.00
N THR A 37 -10.06 -9.26 -2.17
CA THR A 37 -10.53 -8.28 -3.15
C THR A 37 -11.18 -7.09 -2.45
N LEU A 38 -11.04 -5.94 -3.09
CA LEU A 38 -11.67 -4.68 -2.73
C LEU A 38 -12.32 -4.11 -4.00
N ASP A 39 -13.64 -3.90 -3.97
CA ASP A 39 -14.36 -3.26 -5.06
C ASP A 39 -14.49 -1.76 -4.77
N VAL A 40 -14.11 -0.95 -5.73
CA VAL A 40 -14.05 0.50 -5.65
C VAL A 40 -14.84 1.09 -6.81
N VAL A 41 -15.67 2.08 -6.53
CA VAL A 41 -16.21 2.98 -7.54
C VAL A 41 -15.37 4.25 -7.49
N VAL A 42 -14.83 4.68 -8.62
CA VAL A 42 -14.04 5.92 -8.68
C VAL A 42 -14.94 7.11 -8.39
N THR A 43 -14.67 7.81 -7.31
CA THR A 43 -15.37 9.06 -6.92
C THR A 43 -14.49 10.27 -7.22
N PRO A 44 -15.03 11.50 -7.22
CA PRO A 44 -14.23 12.71 -7.40
C PRO A 44 -13.04 12.82 -6.43
N GLU A 45 -13.19 12.34 -5.18
CA GLU A 45 -12.15 12.38 -4.14
C GLU A 45 -10.99 11.41 -4.42
N LEU A 46 -11.21 10.43 -5.30
CA LEU A 46 -10.18 9.46 -5.72
C LEU A 46 -9.41 9.92 -6.96
N THR A 47 -9.77 11.07 -7.54
CA THR A 47 -9.10 11.64 -8.70
C THR A 47 -7.84 12.42 -8.32
N VAL A 48 -7.02 12.77 -9.32
CA VAL A 48 -5.75 13.46 -9.08
C VAL A 48 -5.96 14.89 -8.61
N HIS A 49 -5.75 15.09 -7.32
CA HIS A 49 -5.82 16.38 -6.65
C HIS A 49 -4.67 16.48 -5.61
N PHE A 50 -3.89 17.55 -5.68
CA PHE A 50 -2.81 17.81 -4.73
C PHE A 50 -3.11 19.09 -3.93
N ASP A 51 -2.67 19.11 -2.66
CA ASP A 51 -2.97 20.22 -1.74
C ASP A 51 -2.44 21.57 -2.26
N GLU A 52 -1.23 21.57 -2.84
CA GLU A 52 -0.62 22.78 -3.39
C GLU A 52 -1.01 23.07 -4.85
N LEU A 53 -1.22 22.02 -5.66
CA LEU A 53 -1.46 22.16 -7.11
C LEU A 53 -2.95 22.18 -7.46
N GLY A 54 -3.82 21.78 -6.53
CA GLY A 54 -5.24 21.63 -6.80
C GLY A 54 -5.57 20.42 -7.68
N PRO A 55 -6.73 20.44 -8.36
CA PRO A 55 -7.14 19.36 -9.25
C PRO A 55 -6.30 19.37 -10.52
N VAL A 56 -5.77 18.18 -10.89
CA VAL A 56 -4.88 18.02 -12.05
C VAL A 56 -5.55 17.22 -13.16
N HIS A 57 -6.04 16.01 -12.83
CA HIS A 57 -6.71 15.13 -13.80
C HIS A 57 -7.96 14.50 -13.19
N PRO A 58 -9.09 14.43 -13.94
CA PRO A 58 -10.35 13.85 -13.46
C PRO A 58 -10.36 12.32 -13.59
N VAL A 59 -9.25 11.65 -13.27
CA VAL A 59 -9.07 10.21 -13.36
C VAL A 59 -8.53 9.66 -12.04
N TYR A 60 -8.77 8.37 -11.82
CA TYR A 60 -8.30 7.62 -10.65
C TYR A 60 -6.82 7.87 -10.39
N ALA A 61 -6.48 8.36 -9.20
CA ALA A 61 -5.13 8.79 -8.87
C ALA A 61 -4.22 7.61 -8.52
N THR A 62 -2.93 7.71 -8.87
CA THR A 62 -1.93 6.71 -8.51
C THR A 62 -1.82 6.52 -7.00
N TYR A 63 -1.88 7.58 -6.21
CA TYR A 63 -1.86 7.48 -4.74
C TYR A 63 -3.15 6.87 -4.17
N SER A 64 -4.30 7.06 -4.83
CA SER A 64 -5.55 6.38 -4.46
C SER A 64 -5.45 4.88 -4.73
N MET A 65 -4.84 4.48 -5.86
CA MET A 65 -4.55 3.08 -6.18
C MET A 65 -3.59 2.47 -5.15
N ALA A 66 -2.54 3.21 -4.75
CA ALA A 66 -1.60 2.77 -3.72
C ALA A 66 -2.32 2.51 -2.38
N LYS A 67 -3.19 3.42 -1.96
CA LYS A 67 -4.05 3.25 -0.77
C LYS A 67 -4.89 1.97 -0.86
N HIS A 68 -5.53 1.73 -2.00
CA HIS A 68 -6.38 0.55 -2.17
C HIS A 68 -5.57 -0.75 -2.27
N PHE A 69 -4.33 -0.72 -2.77
CA PHE A 69 -3.43 -1.88 -2.70
C PHE A 69 -3.08 -2.21 -1.25
N GLU A 70 -2.74 -1.20 -0.45
CA GLU A 70 -2.49 -1.38 0.98
C GLU A 70 -3.72 -1.91 1.70
N GLU A 71 -4.90 -1.37 1.41
CA GLU A 71 -6.19 -1.78 2.00
C GLU A 71 -6.55 -3.22 1.64
N ALA A 72 -6.38 -3.64 0.38
CA ALA A 72 -6.62 -5.02 -0.05
C ALA A 72 -5.66 -6.00 0.64
N GLY A 73 -4.37 -5.66 0.76
CA GLY A 73 -3.39 -6.42 1.52
C GLY A 73 -3.74 -6.51 3.01
N ARG A 74 -4.22 -5.41 3.58
CA ARG A 74 -4.71 -5.36 4.95
C ARG A 74 -5.93 -6.25 5.16
N LYS A 75 -6.88 -6.22 4.23
CA LYS A 75 -8.07 -7.06 4.25
C LYS A 75 -7.74 -8.57 4.24
N LEU A 76 -6.68 -8.94 3.51
CA LEU A 76 -6.16 -10.32 3.55
C LEU A 76 -5.56 -10.63 4.93
N LEU A 77 -4.70 -9.75 5.45
CA LEU A 77 -4.03 -9.91 6.73
C LEU A 77 -5.03 -10.10 7.88
N LEU A 78 -6.05 -9.25 7.96
CA LEU A 78 -7.03 -9.25 9.06
C LEU A 78 -7.78 -10.58 9.25
N ARG A 79 -7.83 -11.44 8.23
CA ARG A 79 -8.45 -12.77 8.32
C ARG A 79 -7.55 -13.80 9.01
N HIS A 80 -6.29 -13.45 9.27
CA HIS A 80 -5.26 -14.35 9.75
C HIS A 80 -4.53 -13.83 10.99
N LEU A 81 -5.00 -12.72 11.58
CA LEU A 81 -4.48 -12.22 12.85
C LEU A 81 -5.04 -13.04 14.00
N GLU A 82 -4.18 -13.35 14.96
CA GLU A 82 -4.55 -13.92 16.24
C GLU A 82 -5.00 -12.79 17.21
N PRO A 83 -5.79 -13.13 18.26
CA PRO A 83 -6.12 -12.16 19.29
C PRO A 83 -4.85 -11.56 19.93
N GLY A 84 -4.81 -10.24 20.04
CA GLY A 84 -3.64 -9.51 20.58
C GLY A 84 -2.57 -9.20 19.56
N GLU A 85 -2.87 -9.41 18.27
CA GLU A 85 -1.99 -9.02 17.16
C GLU A 85 -2.59 -7.87 16.35
N GLY A 86 -1.74 -6.98 15.90
CA GLY A 86 -2.08 -5.92 14.97
C GLY A 86 -1.15 -5.92 13.76
N GLY A 87 -1.62 -5.33 12.66
CA GLY A 87 -0.82 -5.19 11.46
C GLY A 87 -0.46 -3.73 11.20
N ILE A 88 0.70 -3.50 10.61
CA ILE A 88 1.13 -2.18 10.15
C ILE A 88 1.63 -2.27 8.71
N GLY A 89 1.26 -1.29 7.86
CA GLY A 89 1.80 -1.13 6.51
C GLY A 89 3.28 -0.77 6.57
N ARG A 90 4.10 -1.47 5.79
CA ARG A 90 5.54 -1.20 5.68
C ARG A 90 5.92 -0.55 4.37
N SER A 91 5.39 -1.05 3.27
CA SER A 91 5.65 -0.50 1.95
C SER A 91 4.51 -0.80 0.99
N VAL A 92 4.37 0.07 0.01
CA VAL A 92 3.53 -0.12 -1.17
C VAL A 92 4.29 0.36 -2.39
N ALA A 93 4.21 -0.39 -3.48
CA ALA A 93 4.72 0.00 -4.79
C ALA A 93 3.58 -0.12 -5.80
N VAL A 94 3.49 0.83 -6.72
CA VAL A 94 2.43 0.90 -7.74
C VAL A 94 3.04 1.26 -9.09
N GLU A 95 2.63 0.52 -10.11
CA GLU A 95 2.76 0.88 -11.50
C GLU A 95 1.35 1.13 -12.05
N HIS A 96 1.02 2.37 -12.40
CA HIS A 96 -0.26 2.77 -12.94
C HIS A 96 -0.23 2.67 -14.47
N LEU A 97 -1.02 1.78 -15.06
CA LEU A 97 -0.93 1.37 -16.47
C LEU A 97 -2.02 2.01 -17.35
N GLY A 98 -3.15 2.40 -16.78
CA GLY A 98 -4.24 2.97 -17.55
C GLY A 98 -5.23 3.77 -16.71
N PRO A 99 -5.90 4.76 -17.33
CA PRO A 99 -6.85 5.63 -16.64
C PRO A 99 -8.18 4.90 -16.34
N SER A 100 -8.85 5.38 -15.30
CA SER A 100 -10.23 5.08 -14.98
C SER A 100 -10.91 6.37 -14.51
N TRP A 101 -12.17 6.59 -14.89
CA TRP A 101 -12.88 7.84 -14.67
C TRP A 101 -13.88 7.75 -13.52
N VAL A 102 -14.35 8.89 -13.07
CA VAL A 102 -15.42 8.96 -12.07
C VAL A 102 -16.63 8.15 -12.54
N GLY A 103 -17.10 7.25 -11.68
CA GLY A 103 -18.20 6.32 -11.95
C GLY A 103 -17.75 4.92 -12.39
N ASP A 104 -16.51 4.74 -12.81
CA ASP A 104 -16.00 3.43 -13.20
C ASP A 104 -15.83 2.53 -11.97
N ALA A 105 -16.12 1.23 -12.18
CA ALA A 105 -15.86 0.19 -11.19
C ALA A 105 -14.44 -0.35 -11.37
N VAL A 106 -13.71 -0.46 -10.26
CA VAL A 106 -12.35 -1.02 -10.19
C VAL A 106 -12.33 -2.13 -9.16
N THR A 107 -11.84 -3.30 -9.54
CA THR A 107 -11.58 -4.39 -8.60
C THR A 107 -10.08 -4.45 -8.32
N VAL A 108 -9.73 -4.31 -7.04
CA VAL A 108 -8.36 -4.44 -6.54
C VAL A 108 -8.20 -5.80 -5.88
N THR A 109 -7.22 -6.57 -6.31
CA THR A 109 -6.91 -7.90 -5.76
C THR A 109 -5.53 -7.89 -5.14
N ALA A 110 -5.43 -8.28 -3.88
CA ALA A 110 -4.16 -8.62 -3.23
C ALA A 110 -4.02 -10.14 -3.13
N ARG A 111 -2.88 -10.67 -3.54
CA ARG A 111 -2.54 -12.10 -3.50
C ARG A 111 -1.26 -12.29 -2.71
N CYS A 112 -1.30 -13.12 -1.68
CA CYS A 112 -0.11 -13.51 -0.92
C CYS A 112 0.93 -14.16 -1.84
N THR A 113 2.11 -13.59 -1.91
CA THR A 113 3.26 -14.14 -2.65
C THR A 113 4.30 -14.71 -1.71
N GLU A 114 4.41 -14.18 -0.50
CA GLU A 114 5.41 -14.60 0.47
C GLU A 114 4.95 -14.29 1.89
N VAL A 115 5.24 -15.21 2.81
CA VAL A 115 5.21 -14.97 4.26
C VAL A 115 6.59 -15.28 4.80
N SER A 116 7.21 -14.30 5.46
CA SER A 116 8.54 -14.43 6.05
C SER A 116 8.54 -13.89 7.47
N GLY A 117 8.58 -14.77 8.46
CA GLY A 117 8.41 -14.42 9.86
C GLY A 117 7.06 -13.74 10.09
N ASN A 118 7.08 -12.51 10.59
CA ASN A 118 5.90 -11.70 10.83
C ASN A 118 5.52 -10.78 9.65
N ARG A 119 6.06 -11.05 8.46
CA ARG A 119 5.89 -10.20 7.28
C ARG A 119 5.06 -10.90 6.20
N LEU A 120 4.00 -10.24 5.74
CA LEU A 120 3.19 -10.63 4.59
C LEU A 120 3.54 -9.75 3.39
N THR A 121 3.91 -10.37 2.27
CA THR A 121 4.08 -9.71 0.98
C THR A 121 2.96 -10.15 0.03
N CYS A 122 2.29 -9.18 -0.60
CA CYS A 122 1.27 -9.43 -1.61
C CYS A 122 1.63 -8.79 -2.94
N ALA A 123 1.38 -9.51 -4.03
CA ALA A 123 1.20 -8.90 -5.35
C ALA A 123 -0.21 -8.32 -5.44
N CYS A 124 -0.33 -7.11 -5.99
CA CYS A 124 -1.60 -6.42 -6.15
C CYS A 124 -1.86 -6.11 -7.62
N THR A 125 -3.13 -6.20 -8.03
CA THR A 125 -3.62 -5.79 -9.34
C THR A 125 -4.89 -4.96 -9.19
N ALA A 126 -5.07 -3.98 -10.06
CA ALA A 126 -6.32 -3.25 -10.22
C ALA A 126 -6.84 -3.49 -11.64
N THR A 127 -8.09 -3.89 -11.79
CA THR A 127 -8.75 -4.15 -13.06
C THR A 127 -10.06 -3.39 -13.17
N ASP A 128 -10.45 -2.99 -14.39
CA ASP A 128 -11.78 -2.44 -14.65
C ASP A 128 -12.84 -3.57 -14.77
N ALA A 129 -14.07 -3.17 -15.06
CA ALA A 129 -15.21 -4.08 -15.21
C ALA A 129 -15.05 -5.07 -16.38
N ASP A 130 -14.26 -4.73 -17.39
CA ASP A 130 -13.97 -5.57 -18.53
C ASP A 130 -12.75 -6.47 -18.32
N GLY A 131 -12.11 -6.40 -17.14
CA GLY A 131 -10.92 -7.17 -16.78
C GLY A 131 -9.62 -6.59 -17.33
N ARG A 132 -9.63 -5.37 -17.88
CA ARG A 132 -8.41 -4.69 -18.30
C ARG A 132 -7.60 -4.27 -17.07
N GLU A 133 -6.29 -4.56 -17.09
CA GLU A 133 -5.39 -4.15 -16.03
C GLU A 133 -5.15 -2.63 -16.05
N LEU A 134 -5.53 -1.98 -14.95
CA LEU A 134 -5.33 -0.55 -14.73
C LEU A 134 -4.04 -0.25 -13.97
N GLY A 135 -3.56 -1.22 -13.21
CA GLY A 135 -2.33 -1.10 -12.47
C GLY A 135 -1.98 -2.36 -11.71
N ARG A 136 -0.71 -2.43 -11.31
CA ARG A 136 -0.14 -3.54 -10.53
C ARG A 136 0.89 -3.05 -9.55
N GLY A 137 1.25 -3.88 -8.60
CA GLY A 137 2.25 -3.52 -7.61
C GLY A 137 2.40 -4.53 -6.51
N THR A 138 2.94 -4.07 -5.40
CA THR A 138 3.16 -4.90 -4.21
C THR A 138 2.82 -4.13 -2.94
N THR A 139 2.38 -4.84 -1.92
CA THR A 139 2.27 -4.31 -0.56
C THR A 139 2.92 -5.25 0.44
N VAL A 140 3.53 -4.67 1.46
CA VAL A 140 4.12 -5.41 2.57
C VAL A 140 3.47 -4.95 3.87
N GLN A 141 2.96 -5.90 4.63
CA GLN A 141 2.40 -5.72 5.96
C GLN A 141 3.27 -6.44 6.97
N VAL A 142 3.36 -5.90 8.19
CA VAL A 142 4.09 -6.52 9.30
C VAL A 142 3.12 -6.71 10.45
N VAL A 143 3.11 -7.92 11.04
CA VAL A 143 2.33 -8.25 12.23
C VAL A 143 3.18 -8.04 13.46
N LEU A 144 2.61 -7.38 14.45
CA LEU A 144 3.24 -7.12 15.74
C LEU A 144 2.21 -7.36 16.86
N PRO A 145 2.65 -7.74 18.07
CA PRO A 145 1.78 -7.71 19.23
C PRO A 145 1.18 -6.31 19.44
N ASP A 146 -0.10 -6.24 19.83
CA ASP A 146 -0.80 -4.96 20.06
C ASP A 146 -0.08 -4.10 21.06
N GLU A 147 0.46 -4.68 22.16
CA GLU A 147 1.25 -3.96 23.15
C GLU A 147 2.47 -3.25 22.53
N LEU A 148 3.13 -3.91 21.57
CA LEU A 148 4.28 -3.33 20.88
C LEU A 148 3.84 -2.21 19.93
N LEU A 149 2.71 -2.37 19.23
CA LEU A 149 2.12 -1.32 18.41
C LEU A 149 1.75 -0.11 19.25
N GLU A 150 1.07 -0.30 20.38
CA GLU A 150 0.71 0.77 21.30
C GLU A 150 1.95 1.48 21.87
N SER A 151 3.01 0.74 22.21
CA SER A 151 4.26 1.34 22.72
C SER A 151 4.96 2.21 21.66
N ARG A 152 4.89 1.82 20.40
CA ARG A 152 5.56 2.54 19.30
C ARG A 152 4.73 3.69 18.72
N ILE A 153 3.41 3.53 18.64
CA ILE A 153 2.51 4.49 17.97
C ILE A 153 1.69 5.29 18.98
N GLY A 154 1.23 4.67 20.06
CA GLY A 154 0.33 5.26 21.04
C GLY A 154 0.88 6.51 21.73
N PRO A 155 2.10 6.52 22.29
CA PRO A 155 2.66 7.69 22.96
C PRO A 155 2.86 8.89 22.03
N ALA A 156 3.25 8.65 20.78
CA ALA A 156 3.44 9.71 19.78
C ALA A 156 2.10 10.37 19.42
N ALA A 157 1.03 9.59 19.32
CA ALA A 157 -0.31 10.12 19.06
C ALA A 157 -0.84 10.93 20.27
N GLN A 158 -0.58 10.48 21.50
CA GLN A 158 -0.97 11.18 22.72
C GLN A 158 -0.16 12.46 22.91
N ALA A 159 1.15 12.44 22.67
CA ALA A 159 2.02 13.62 22.77
C ALA A 159 1.62 14.71 21.78
N ARG A 160 1.28 14.35 20.54
CA ARG A 160 0.80 15.29 19.51
C ARG A 160 -0.55 15.91 19.88
N ARG A 161 -1.47 15.16 20.47
CA ARG A 161 -2.76 15.69 20.96
C ARG A 161 -2.61 16.70 22.11
N ARG A 162 -1.58 16.53 22.96
CA ARG A 162 -1.28 17.49 24.05
C ARG A 162 -0.56 18.76 23.56
N GLY A 163 0.15 18.70 22.43
CA GLY A 163 0.86 19.84 21.83
C GLY A 163 0.00 20.72 20.92
N THR A 164 -1.24 20.33 20.64
CA THR A 164 -2.17 21.08 19.77
C THR A 164 -3.32 21.74 20.54
N ASP A 165 -3.18 21.99 21.85
CA ASP A 165 -4.12 22.86 22.56
C ASP A 165 -3.76 24.33 22.26
N PRO A 166 -4.55 25.06 21.43
CA PRO A 166 -4.22 26.43 21.04
C PRO A 166 -4.67 27.46 22.09
N ARG A 167 -4.83 27.01 23.33
CA ARG A 167 -5.21 27.87 24.49
C ARG A 167 -4.14 27.77 25.57
N GLY A 168 -3.02 28.40 25.31
CA GLY A 168 -2.00 28.79 26.22
C GLY A 168 -1.69 30.26 26.02
#